data_58145d8791fb01e2ff70740f5611211c
#
_entry.id   58145d8791fb01e2ff70740f5611211c
#
_cell.length_a   1.000
_cell.length_b   1.000
_cell.length_c   1.000
_cell.angle_alpha   90.00
_cell.angle_beta   90.00
_cell.angle_gamma   90.00
#
_symmetry.space_group_name_H-M   'P 1'
#
loop_
_entity.id
_entity.type
_entity.pdbx_description
1 polymer ?
#
loop_
_entity_poly.entity_id
_entity_poly.type
_entity_poly.pdbx_seq_one_letter_code
_entity_poly.pdbx_strand_id
1 'polypeptide(L)'
;MCAKGIPTSLDTHRPPTIIASYGVTERGYEMAGERVQRRLAAILIADVAGYSRLMGSDDEGTLAGLKARRKLIDLKSKEHRGRIVNTPGDSALVEFASAVDAARCAMEIQKEMAERNAVIPEDRRIEFRIGINVGDVIVDDRGDIYGDGVNIAARVESLAKPGTLCLSDEAYRQIRGKLPIDVSDIGEHQLKNIAQPVRVYSVWLDDAPPLALPDKPSIAVLPFENLSGDPKQEYFADGVSEDIITELSRFSDLFVIARNSSFKYKGKAVDVRQVGRDLGVRYALEGSIRRGGDRVRISAQLVDSGTGAHRWAERYDRELKDVFAIQDEVARTIAAILAAHVNKAEAERTLLKPPATWHAYDHYMRAAAAWASFQSSWKLDQLLETRRHLADSLKIDPKYARAYSLLASTHRVAWLNPVNDEYLSPAALDRAITLARTAIELDPNLPEAYAELAYNIIRKSDFDGSMVAAERAIALNPNFVDYRLAQVFYSVGQPTKAIEIAKAQMRLDPFHPHFAPLIAGIAYYLLKEYQGAQRWLREATGRAPNHQYGHAFLAAAYAQLGRVEDARSEAAEVLRVNPQYTIGTQKQVSILKRLEDSDHLIDGLRKAGLPE
;
A
#
# COMPACT_ATOMS: atom_id res chain seq x y z
N MET A 1 26.55 -20.71 65.03
CA MET A 1 25.80 -21.06 66.27
C MET A 1 24.46 -21.63 65.80
N CYS A 2 24.35 -22.91 66.04
CA CYS A 2 23.25 -23.76 66.49
C CYS A 2 21.94 -23.63 65.72
N ALA A 3 21.52 -24.57 65.01
CA ALA A 3 21.29 -26.02 65.14
C ALA A 3 19.90 -26.37 65.66
N LYS A 4 19.25 -27.35 64.99
CA LYS A 4 18.25 -28.35 65.44
C LYS A 4 16.78 -27.92 65.36
N GLY A 5 15.80 -28.72 64.89
CA GLY A 5 15.79 -30.15 64.70
C GLY A 5 14.39 -30.60 64.20
N ILE A 6 14.36 -31.74 63.54
CA ILE A 6 13.22 -32.59 63.23
C ILE A 6 12.78 -33.31 64.55
N PRO A 7 11.48 -33.74 64.72
CA PRO A 7 11.10 -35.09 64.31
C PRO A 7 9.62 -35.29 63.84
N THR A 8 9.41 -36.15 62.88
CA THR A 8 8.74 -37.49 62.84
C THR A 8 7.58 -37.77 63.80
N SER A 9 6.45 -38.24 63.27
CA SER A 9 5.77 -39.55 63.52
C SER A 9 4.41 -39.59 62.83
N LEU A 10 4.22 -40.49 61.93
CA LEU A 10 3.30 -41.65 61.93
C LEU A 10 2.11 -41.56 62.88
N ASP A 11 0.87 -41.64 62.36
CA ASP A 11 0.00 -42.74 62.82
C ASP A 11 -1.15 -43.05 61.84
N THR A 12 -1.36 -44.34 61.70
CA THR A 12 -2.34 -45.18 61.05
C THR A 12 -3.74 -45.03 61.65
N HIS A 13 -4.83 -45.09 60.81
CA HIS A 13 -6.07 -45.78 61.17
C HIS A 13 -6.92 -46.13 59.92
N ARG A 14 -6.95 -47.42 59.55
CA ARG A 14 -8.16 -48.14 59.03
C ARG A 14 -8.94 -48.65 60.23
N PRO A 15 -10.24 -48.79 60.22
CA PRO A 15 -11.10 -49.79 59.63
C PRO A 15 -12.61 -49.37 59.53
N PRO A 16 -13.62 -50.27 59.43
CA PRO A 16 -13.68 -51.65 59.01
C PRO A 16 -14.76 -51.93 57.93
N THR A 17 -14.59 -53.10 57.34
CA THR A 17 -15.50 -53.84 56.44
C THR A 17 -16.83 -54.16 57.14
N ILE A 18 -17.97 -53.93 56.50
CA ILE A 18 -19.23 -54.61 56.78
C ILE A 18 -19.64 -55.33 55.51
N ILE A 19 -19.67 -56.66 55.60
CA ILE A 19 -20.27 -57.60 54.64
C ILE A 19 -21.75 -57.63 54.94
N ALA A 20 -22.61 -57.30 53.94
CA ALA A 20 -24.00 -57.74 53.91
C ALA A 20 -24.31 -58.27 52.53
N SER A 21 -24.43 -59.55 52.45
CA SER A 21 -24.94 -60.36 51.32
C SER A 21 -26.40 -60.09 51.11
N TYR A 22 -26.79 -59.62 49.94
CA TYR A 22 -28.09 -59.94 49.33
C TYR A 22 -27.87 -60.23 47.87
N GLY A 23 -28.23 -61.44 47.49
CA GLY A 23 -28.18 -61.90 46.14
C GLY A 23 -29.22 -61.24 45.23
N VAL A 24 -29.00 -61.50 43.97
CA VAL A 24 -30.01 -61.66 42.92
C VAL A 24 -29.85 -60.76 41.70
N THR A 25 -29.76 -61.46 40.64
CA THR A 25 -30.03 -61.20 39.22
C THR A 25 -29.06 -60.28 38.45
N GLU A 26 -28.20 -60.99 37.73
CA GLU A 26 -27.63 -60.58 36.46
C GLU A 26 -28.74 -60.08 35.53
N ARG A 27 -28.87 -58.75 35.40
CA ARG A 27 -29.29 -58.15 34.14
C ARG A 27 -28.07 -57.39 33.64
N GLY A 28 -27.45 -57.99 32.62
CA GLY A 28 -26.41 -57.33 31.87
C GLY A 28 -26.94 -55.98 31.34
N TYR A 29 -26.45 -54.92 31.95
CA TYR A 29 -26.37 -53.63 31.24
C TYR A 29 -25.14 -53.75 30.37
N GLU A 30 -25.31 -54.21 29.12
CA GLU A 30 -24.40 -53.87 28.04
C GLU A 30 -24.44 -52.32 27.95
N MET A 31 -23.47 -51.67 28.57
CA MET A 31 -23.07 -50.35 28.15
C MET A 31 -22.57 -50.52 26.72
N ALA A 32 -23.45 -50.32 25.75
CA ALA A 32 -23.08 -50.11 24.37
C ALA A 32 -22.11 -48.92 24.38
N GLY A 33 -20.81 -49.19 24.36
CA GLY A 33 -19.79 -48.21 24.13
C GLY A 33 -20.10 -47.59 22.78
N GLU A 34 -20.63 -46.33 22.78
CA GLU A 34 -20.74 -45.50 21.59
C GLU A 34 -19.40 -45.55 20.88
N ARG A 35 -19.33 -46.21 19.71
CA ARG A 35 -18.14 -46.24 18.86
C ARG A 35 -17.98 -44.84 18.30
N VAL A 36 -17.18 -44.03 18.98
CA VAL A 36 -16.75 -42.74 18.52
C VAL A 36 -16.07 -42.89 17.15
N GLN A 37 -16.71 -42.39 16.09
CA GLN A 37 -16.15 -42.47 14.75
C GLN A 37 -15.03 -41.42 14.63
N ARG A 38 -13.83 -41.91 14.36
CA ARG A 38 -12.67 -41.07 14.04
C ARG A 38 -12.36 -41.13 12.56
N ARG A 39 -12.01 -39.99 11.96
CA ARG A 39 -11.57 -39.95 10.56
C ARG A 39 -10.64 -38.77 10.32
N LEU A 40 -9.81 -38.86 9.29
CA LEU A 40 -9.01 -37.76 8.80
C LEU A 40 -9.88 -36.83 7.95
N ALA A 41 -9.83 -35.53 8.19
CA ALA A 41 -10.55 -34.54 7.43
C ALA A 41 -9.71 -33.26 7.21
N ALA A 42 -10.00 -32.56 6.13
CA ALA A 42 -9.55 -31.18 5.96
C ALA A 42 -10.60 -30.25 6.56
N ILE A 43 -10.16 -29.37 7.45
CA ILE A 43 -11.01 -28.51 8.26
C ILE A 43 -10.71 -27.09 7.86
N LEU A 44 -11.73 -26.35 7.43
CA LEU A 44 -11.68 -24.92 7.14
C LEU A 44 -12.46 -24.18 8.22
N ILE A 45 -11.83 -23.19 8.82
CA ILE A 45 -12.51 -22.22 9.71
C ILE A 45 -12.35 -20.85 9.09
N ALA A 46 -13.49 -20.14 8.95
CA ALA A 46 -13.54 -18.76 8.52
C ALA A 46 -14.17 -17.92 9.62
N ASP A 47 -13.55 -16.82 10.00
CA ASP A 47 -13.99 -15.90 11.05
C ASP A 47 -13.92 -14.45 10.58
N VAL A 48 -14.84 -13.58 11.07
CA VAL A 48 -14.86 -12.17 10.68
C VAL A 48 -13.83 -11.37 11.46
N ALA A 49 -12.92 -10.73 10.75
CA ALA A 49 -11.92 -9.87 11.37
C ALA A 49 -12.56 -8.63 12.02
N GLY A 50 -12.39 -8.49 13.35
CA GLY A 50 -12.87 -7.31 14.08
C GLY A 50 -14.39 -7.21 14.19
N TYR A 51 -15.12 -8.32 14.22
CA TYR A 51 -16.59 -8.36 14.30
C TYR A 51 -17.17 -7.49 15.40
N SER A 52 -16.63 -7.54 16.61
CA SER A 52 -17.11 -6.72 17.74
C SER A 52 -17.01 -5.22 17.47
N ARG A 53 -15.97 -4.77 16.74
CA ARG A 53 -15.81 -3.37 16.33
C ARG A 53 -16.87 -2.97 15.30
N LEU A 54 -17.11 -3.82 14.31
CA LEU A 54 -18.13 -3.60 13.28
C LEU A 54 -19.54 -3.53 13.89
N MET A 55 -19.88 -4.45 14.80
CA MET A 55 -21.15 -4.44 15.54
C MET A 55 -21.31 -3.20 16.42
N GLY A 56 -20.22 -2.70 17.01
CA GLY A 56 -20.27 -1.48 17.83
C GLY A 56 -20.47 -0.20 17.02
N SER A 57 -20.21 -0.21 15.72
CA SER A 57 -20.38 0.95 14.83
C SER A 57 -21.72 0.93 14.07
N ASP A 58 -22.19 -0.23 13.64
CA ASP A 58 -23.44 -0.45 12.88
C ASP A 58 -23.87 -1.92 13.04
N ASP A 59 -24.71 -2.22 14.01
CA ASP A 59 -25.12 -3.58 14.34
C ASP A 59 -26.07 -4.18 13.29
N GLU A 60 -27.06 -3.43 12.82
CA GLU A 60 -28.02 -3.90 11.81
C GLU A 60 -27.35 -4.11 10.45
N GLY A 61 -26.55 -3.16 10.00
CA GLY A 61 -25.81 -3.25 8.74
C GLY A 61 -24.76 -4.36 8.77
N THR A 62 -24.04 -4.53 9.87
CA THR A 62 -23.08 -5.62 10.07
C THR A 62 -23.76 -6.98 10.06
N LEU A 63 -24.91 -7.13 10.75
CA LEU A 63 -25.67 -8.38 10.78
C LEU A 63 -26.22 -8.73 9.39
N ALA A 64 -26.78 -7.76 8.66
CA ALA A 64 -27.28 -7.97 7.30
C ALA A 64 -26.12 -8.35 6.35
N GLY A 65 -25.00 -7.66 6.49
CA GLY A 65 -23.76 -7.95 5.77
C GLY A 65 -23.25 -9.37 6.04
N LEU A 66 -23.19 -9.80 7.30
CA LEU A 66 -22.77 -11.16 7.69
C LEU A 66 -23.68 -12.23 7.10
N LYS A 67 -25.01 -12.04 7.15
CA LYS A 67 -25.96 -12.99 6.54
C LYS A 67 -25.74 -13.17 5.04
N ALA A 68 -25.43 -12.09 4.33
CA ALA A 68 -25.13 -12.15 2.89
C ALA A 68 -23.81 -12.89 2.60
N ARG A 69 -22.79 -12.75 3.47
CA ARG A 69 -21.50 -13.43 3.34
C ARG A 69 -21.57 -14.90 3.73
N ARG A 70 -22.41 -15.24 4.69
CA ARG A 70 -22.67 -16.68 5.01
C ARG A 70 -23.28 -17.43 3.84
N LYS A 71 -24.19 -16.83 3.08
CA LYS A 71 -24.71 -17.43 1.85
C LYS A 71 -23.61 -17.72 0.82
N LEU A 72 -22.57 -16.85 0.77
CA LEU A 72 -21.41 -17.09 -0.09
C LEU A 72 -20.60 -18.29 0.39
N ILE A 73 -20.31 -18.39 1.70
CA ILE A 73 -19.62 -19.57 2.28
C ILE A 73 -20.42 -20.82 2.00
N ASP A 74 -21.74 -20.82 2.20
CA ASP A 74 -22.63 -21.95 1.92
C ASP A 74 -22.55 -22.40 0.46
N LEU A 75 -22.62 -21.45 -0.47
CA LEU A 75 -22.56 -21.74 -1.90
C LEU A 75 -21.21 -22.36 -2.28
N LYS A 76 -20.11 -21.70 -1.92
CA LYS A 76 -18.75 -22.13 -2.25
C LYS A 76 -18.38 -23.46 -1.60
N SER A 77 -18.80 -23.67 -0.35
CA SER A 77 -18.60 -24.97 0.32
C SER A 77 -19.26 -26.11 -0.44
N LYS A 78 -20.50 -25.92 -0.91
CA LYS A 78 -21.22 -26.94 -1.71
C LYS A 78 -20.58 -27.17 -3.08
N GLU A 79 -20.15 -26.11 -3.78
CA GLU A 79 -19.45 -26.20 -5.06
C GLU A 79 -18.19 -27.05 -4.96
N HIS A 80 -17.46 -26.94 -3.84
CA HIS A 80 -16.23 -27.70 -3.56
C HIS A 80 -16.45 -28.96 -2.70
N ARG A 81 -17.66 -29.47 -2.62
CA ARG A 81 -17.99 -30.73 -1.91
C ARG A 81 -17.67 -30.68 -0.41
N GLY A 82 -17.71 -29.47 0.18
CA GLY A 82 -17.60 -29.26 1.61
C GLY A 82 -18.92 -29.39 2.33
N ARG A 83 -18.87 -29.82 3.57
CA ARG A 83 -19.99 -29.90 4.49
C ARG A 83 -19.85 -28.84 5.58
N ILE A 84 -20.81 -27.92 5.66
CA ILE A 84 -20.87 -26.99 6.79
C ILE A 84 -21.29 -27.79 8.02
N VAL A 85 -20.46 -27.73 9.05
CA VAL A 85 -20.68 -28.43 10.32
C VAL A 85 -21.44 -27.52 11.26
N ASN A 86 -20.91 -26.31 11.48
CA ASN A 86 -21.47 -25.35 12.42
C ASN A 86 -21.13 -23.91 12.02
N THR A 87 -21.92 -22.94 12.44
CA THR A 87 -21.71 -21.50 12.21
C THR A 87 -21.91 -20.71 13.50
N PRO A 88 -21.04 -20.89 14.52
CA PRO A 88 -21.18 -20.20 15.79
C PRO A 88 -20.83 -18.71 15.65
N GLY A 89 -21.72 -17.81 16.09
CA GLY A 89 -21.45 -16.37 16.09
C GLY A 89 -21.16 -15.82 14.71
N ASP A 90 -19.97 -15.31 14.46
CA ASP A 90 -19.45 -14.77 13.20
C ASP A 90 -18.54 -15.75 12.42
N SER A 91 -18.30 -16.94 12.98
CA SER A 91 -17.44 -17.97 12.37
C SER A 91 -18.22 -18.98 11.53
N ALA A 92 -17.52 -19.71 10.66
CA ALA A 92 -18.04 -20.88 9.95
C ALA A 92 -17.01 -22.02 10.01
N LEU A 93 -17.48 -23.21 10.37
CA LEU A 93 -16.69 -24.46 10.39
C LEU A 93 -17.16 -25.35 9.24
N VAL A 94 -16.25 -25.65 8.32
CA VAL A 94 -16.53 -26.47 7.13
C VAL A 94 -15.55 -27.63 7.07
N GLU A 95 -16.08 -28.80 6.79
CA GLU A 95 -15.33 -30.03 6.61
C GLU A 95 -15.25 -30.43 5.14
N PHE A 96 -14.07 -30.90 4.72
CA PHE A 96 -13.82 -31.40 3.36
C PHE A 96 -13.09 -32.76 3.42
N ALA A 97 -13.38 -33.60 2.45
CA ALA A 97 -12.63 -34.83 2.25
C ALA A 97 -11.24 -34.57 1.63
N SER A 98 -11.00 -33.40 1.08
CA SER A 98 -9.79 -33.00 0.36
C SER A 98 -9.27 -31.65 0.81
N ALA A 99 -8.01 -31.56 1.20
CA ALA A 99 -7.34 -30.30 1.47
C ALA A 99 -7.28 -29.38 0.23
N VAL A 100 -7.20 -29.96 -0.96
CA VAL A 100 -7.20 -29.22 -2.23
C VAL A 100 -8.54 -28.53 -2.45
N ASP A 101 -9.65 -29.23 -2.18
CA ASP A 101 -11.01 -28.68 -2.30
C ASP A 101 -11.25 -27.60 -1.24
N ALA A 102 -10.78 -27.82 0.00
CA ALA A 102 -10.83 -26.82 1.06
C ALA A 102 -10.07 -25.54 0.69
N ALA A 103 -8.86 -25.66 0.13
CA ALA A 103 -8.07 -24.52 -0.28
C ALA A 103 -8.69 -23.75 -1.46
N ARG A 104 -9.21 -24.46 -2.48
CA ARG A 104 -9.94 -23.82 -3.59
C ARG A 104 -11.16 -23.04 -3.09
N CYS A 105 -11.96 -23.66 -2.23
CA CYS A 105 -13.10 -23.03 -1.61
C CYS A 105 -12.69 -21.73 -0.87
N ALA A 106 -11.65 -21.80 -0.03
CA ALA A 106 -11.14 -20.65 0.71
C ALA A 106 -10.69 -19.52 -0.21
N MET A 107 -9.94 -19.85 -1.26
CA MET A 107 -9.43 -18.86 -2.23
C MET A 107 -10.59 -18.16 -2.96
N GLU A 108 -11.60 -18.90 -3.42
CA GLU A 108 -12.76 -18.34 -4.09
C GLU A 108 -13.62 -17.48 -3.16
N ILE A 109 -13.79 -17.89 -1.90
CA ILE A 109 -14.46 -17.07 -0.88
C ILE A 109 -13.74 -15.73 -0.71
N GLN A 110 -12.43 -15.73 -0.52
CA GLN A 110 -11.66 -14.50 -0.31
C GLN A 110 -11.66 -13.60 -1.55
N LYS A 111 -11.56 -14.19 -2.74
CA LYS A 111 -11.63 -13.46 -4.00
C LYS A 111 -12.96 -12.71 -4.14
N GLU A 112 -14.07 -13.41 -3.99
CA GLU A 112 -15.39 -12.80 -4.09
C GLU A 112 -15.65 -11.79 -2.97
N MET A 113 -15.07 -12.01 -1.79
CA MET A 113 -15.09 -11.04 -0.69
C MET A 113 -14.31 -9.77 -1.03
N ALA A 114 -13.14 -9.88 -1.65
CA ALA A 114 -12.35 -8.73 -2.11
C ALA A 114 -13.13 -7.89 -3.16
N GLU A 115 -13.77 -8.56 -4.13
CA GLU A 115 -14.62 -7.91 -5.13
C GLU A 115 -15.80 -7.16 -4.49
N ARG A 116 -16.49 -7.79 -3.52
CA ARG A 116 -17.61 -7.17 -2.80
C ARG A 116 -17.16 -6.02 -1.91
N ASN A 117 -15.99 -6.11 -1.30
CA ASN A 117 -15.42 -5.08 -0.44
C ASN A 117 -14.80 -3.91 -1.23
N ALA A 118 -14.55 -4.06 -2.53
CA ALA A 118 -13.95 -3.01 -3.35
C ALA A 118 -14.74 -1.69 -3.38
N VAL A 119 -16.06 -1.78 -3.18
CA VAL A 119 -16.99 -0.63 -3.16
C VAL A 119 -17.41 -0.21 -1.75
N ILE A 120 -16.88 -0.85 -0.71
CA ILE A 120 -17.24 -0.61 0.70
C ILE A 120 -16.10 0.16 1.37
N PRO A 121 -16.39 1.23 2.15
CA PRO A 121 -15.40 1.92 2.96
C PRO A 121 -14.65 0.97 3.88
N GLU A 122 -13.35 1.18 4.08
CA GLU A 122 -12.44 0.26 4.79
C GLU A 122 -12.90 -0.05 6.22
N ASP A 123 -13.45 0.95 6.93
CA ASP A 123 -13.98 0.84 8.29
C ASP A 123 -15.25 -0.02 8.41
N ARG A 124 -15.95 -0.26 7.29
CA ARG A 124 -17.19 -1.05 7.20
C ARG A 124 -17.02 -2.38 6.46
N ARG A 125 -15.81 -2.68 5.99
CA ARG A 125 -15.52 -3.94 5.28
C ARG A 125 -15.67 -5.11 6.22
N ILE A 126 -16.37 -6.16 5.74
CA ILE A 126 -16.37 -7.47 6.39
C ILE A 126 -15.31 -8.31 5.69
N GLU A 127 -14.26 -8.65 6.39
CA GLU A 127 -13.14 -9.45 5.89
C GLU A 127 -13.04 -10.74 6.70
N PHE A 128 -12.84 -11.87 6.04
CA PHE A 128 -12.61 -13.14 6.74
C PHE A 128 -11.12 -13.39 6.94
N ARG A 129 -10.79 -13.98 8.08
CA ARG A 129 -9.58 -14.76 8.28
C ARG A 129 -9.94 -16.20 8.07
N ILE A 130 -9.12 -16.95 7.33
CA ILE A 130 -9.40 -18.36 7.06
C ILE A 130 -8.20 -19.20 7.50
N GLY A 131 -8.46 -20.29 8.24
CA GLY A 131 -7.47 -21.29 8.61
C GLY A 131 -7.86 -22.66 8.08
N ILE A 132 -6.88 -23.39 7.50
CA ILE A 132 -7.08 -24.75 7.02
C ILE A 132 -6.07 -25.68 7.70
N ASN A 133 -6.59 -26.75 8.27
CA ASN A 133 -5.79 -27.86 8.84
C ASN A 133 -6.28 -29.21 8.30
N VAL A 134 -5.38 -30.17 8.25
CA VAL A 134 -5.72 -31.58 8.02
C VAL A 134 -5.39 -32.35 9.28
N GLY A 135 -6.38 -33.01 9.86
CA GLY A 135 -6.20 -33.71 11.11
C GLY A 135 -7.32 -34.68 11.41
N ASP A 136 -7.11 -35.48 12.47
CA ASP A 136 -8.09 -36.42 12.98
C ASP A 136 -9.25 -35.68 13.64
N VAL A 137 -10.49 -36.09 13.31
CA VAL A 137 -11.71 -35.54 13.90
C VAL A 137 -12.56 -36.65 14.50
N ILE A 138 -13.23 -36.32 15.56
CA ILE A 138 -14.26 -37.13 16.22
C ILE A 138 -15.60 -36.64 15.72
N VAL A 139 -16.43 -37.56 15.22
CA VAL A 139 -17.79 -37.22 14.74
C VAL A 139 -18.79 -37.75 15.75
N ASP A 140 -19.70 -36.90 16.22
CA ASP A 140 -20.82 -37.27 17.09
C ASP A 140 -22.04 -37.75 16.28
N ASP A 141 -23.08 -38.18 16.99
CA ASP A 141 -24.33 -38.70 16.40
C ASP A 141 -25.12 -37.63 15.61
N ARG A 142 -24.86 -36.35 15.85
CA ARG A 142 -25.46 -35.23 15.12
C ARG A 142 -24.64 -34.81 13.90
N GLY A 143 -23.46 -35.41 13.75
CA GLY A 143 -22.54 -35.10 12.68
C GLY A 143 -21.63 -33.92 12.98
N ASP A 144 -21.61 -33.39 14.19
CA ASP A 144 -20.65 -32.35 14.61
C ASP A 144 -19.24 -32.98 14.74
N ILE A 145 -18.21 -32.16 14.48
CA ILE A 145 -16.82 -32.60 14.55
C ILE A 145 -16.07 -31.91 15.69
N TYR A 146 -15.23 -32.69 16.37
CA TYR A 146 -14.43 -32.26 17.53
C TYR A 146 -13.00 -32.82 17.41
N GLY A 147 -12.12 -32.35 18.28
CA GLY A 147 -10.75 -32.88 18.43
C GLY A 147 -9.66 -31.89 18.05
N ASP A 148 -8.41 -32.38 18.15
CA ASP A 148 -7.23 -31.53 17.93
C ASP A 148 -7.17 -30.95 16.51
N GLY A 149 -7.68 -31.71 15.52
CA GLY A 149 -7.75 -31.23 14.14
C GLY A 149 -8.54 -29.92 13.99
N VAL A 150 -9.68 -29.80 14.70
CA VAL A 150 -10.53 -28.60 14.71
C VAL A 150 -9.85 -27.49 15.50
N ASN A 151 -9.26 -27.81 16.66
CA ASN A 151 -8.56 -26.84 17.49
C ASN A 151 -7.38 -26.21 16.77
N ILE A 152 -6.59 -27.00 16.05
CA ILE A 152 -5.46 -26.49 15.24
C ILE A 152 -5.98 -25.58 14.13
N ALA A 153 -7.04 -25.96 13.41
CA ALA A 153 -7.63 -25.14 12.35
C ALA A 153 -8.05 -23.75 12.89
N ALA A 154 -8.69 -23.69 14.07
CA ALA A 154 -9.07 -22.43 14.72
C ALA A 154 -7.87 -21.56 15.11
N ARG A 155 -6.77 -22.17 15.54
CA ARG A 155 -5.55 -21.43 15.87
C ARG A 155 -4.79 -20.95 14.63
N VAL A 156 -4.78 -21.75 13.57
CA VAL A 156 -4.21 -21.39 12.26
C VAL A 156 -5.01 -20.23 11.65
N GLU A 157 -6.35 -20.24 11.79
CA GLU A 157 -7.21 -19.10 11.38
C GLU A 157 -6.80 -17.80 12.09
N SER A 158 -6.59 -17.85 13.39
CA SER A 158 -6.25 -16.65 14.18
C SER A 158 -4.90 -16.02 13.81
N LEU A 159 -4.02 -16.73 13.10
CA LEU A 159 -2.76 -16.23 12.55
C LEU A 159 -2.93 -15.57 11.16
N ALA A 160 -4.05 -15.82 10.50
CA ALA A 160 -4.33 -15.20 9.20
C ALA A 160 -4.60 -13.69 9.35
N LYS A 161 -4.09 -12.91 8.41
CA LYS A 161 -4.46 -11.49 8.28
C LYS A 161 -5.88 -11.38 7.71
N PRO A 162 -6.60 -10.27 7.97
CA PRO A 162 -7.88 -10.01 7.30
C PRO A 162 -7.76 -10.15 5.79
N GLY A 163 -8.70 -10.84 5.14
CA GLY A 163 -8.68 -11.08 3.69
C GLY A 163 -7.72 -12.18 3.23
N THR A 164 -7.01 -12.88 4.12
CA THR A 164 -6.05 -13.95 3.76
C THR A 164 -6.44 -15.32 4.31
N LEU A 165 -5.66 -16.33 3.96
CA LEU A 165 -5.79 -17.66 4.56
C LEU A 165 -4.44 -18.23 4.99
N CYS A 166 -4.46 -19.04 6.06
CA CYS A 166 -3.30 -19.78 6.56
C CYS A 166 -3.53 -21.29 6.48
N LEU A 167 -2.45 -22.02 6.25
CA LEU A 167 -2.43 -23.50 6.17
C LEU A 167 -1.52 -24.06 7.27
N SER A 168 -1.93 -25.14 7.93
CA SER A 168 -0.98 -25.97 8.69
C SER A 168 -0.02 -26.70 7.74
N ASP A 169 1.10 -27.20 8.27
CA ASP A 169 2.07 -28.00 7.50
C ASP A 169 1.42 -29.23 6.88
N GLU A 170 0.53 -29.92 7.60
CA GLU A 170 -0.21 -31.06 7.11
C GLU A 170 -1.10 -30.71 5.92
N ALA A 171 -1.80 -29.56 5.99
CA ALA A 171 -2.62 -29.08 4.89
C ALA A 171 -1.74 -28.68 3.70
N TYR A 172 -0.65 -27.95 3.93
CA TYR A 172 0.27 -27.49 2.89
C TYR A 172 0.91 -28.65 2.13
N ARG A 173 1.37 -29.70 2.82
CA ARG A 173 1.94 -30.88 2.17
C ARG A 173 0.98 -31.57 1.22
N GLN A 174 -0.32 -31.56 1.51
CA GLN A 174 -1.33 -32.17 0.63
C GLN A 174 -1.68 -31.29 -0.57
N ILE A 175 -1.46 -29.98 -0.49
CA ILE A 175 -1.83 -28.99 -1.52
C ILE A 175 -0.65 -28.70 -2.45
N ARG A 176 0.57 -28.75 -1.92
CA ARG A 176 1.81 -28.45 -2.63
C ARG A 176 1.92 -29.23 -3.93
N GLY A 177 2.16 -28.53 -5.05
CA GLY A 177 2.27 -29.10 -6.38
C GLY A 177 0.94 -29.52 -7.03
N LYS A 178 -0.21 -29.34 -6.34
CA LYS A 178 -1.55 -29.64 -6.88
C LYS A 178 -2.36 -28.36 -7.17
N LEU A 179 -2.01 -27.26 -6.49
CA LEU A 179 -2.58 -25.93 -6.74
C LEU A 179 -1.46 -24.96 -7.05
N PRO A 180 -1.67 -24.03 -7.99
CA PRO A 180 -0.75 -22.93 -8.24
C PRO A 180 -0.97 -21.85 -7.18
N ILE A 181 -0.48 -22.09 -5.96
CA ILE A 181 -0.57 -21.15 -4.84
C ILE A 181 0.81 -20.70 -4.43
N ASP A 182 0.95 -19.41 -4.19
CA ASP A 182 2.13 -18.83 -3.55
C ASP A 182 1.93 -18.81 -2.04
N VAL A 183 2.89 -19.36 -1.31
CA VAL A 183 2.85 -19.44 0.15
C VAL A 183 4.09 -18.81 0.76
N SER A 184 3.91 -18.11 1.87
CA SER A 184 5.00 -17.70 2.76
C SER A 184 5.02 -18.60 3.97
N ASP A 185 6.17 -19.20 4.26
CA ASP A 185 6.41 -19.89 5.52
C ASP A 185 6.52 -18.85 6.64
N ILE A 186 5.53 -18.81 7.55
CA ILE A 186 5.54 -17.90 8.70
C ILE A 186 6.13 -18.54 9.96
N GLY A 187 6.71 -19.73 9.84
CA GLY A 187 7.45 -20.40 10.89
C GLY A 187 6.62 -21.32 11.78
N GLU A 188 7.26 -21.79 12.86
CA GLU A 188 6.64 -22.64 13.87
C GLU A 188 6.00 -21.80 14.98
N HIS A 189 4.74 -22.09 15.28
CA HIS A 189 3.96 -21.39 16.29
C HIS A 189 3.56 -22.34 17.42
N GLN A 190 3.84 -21.94 18.67
CA GLN A 190 3.31 -22.63 19.84
C GLN A 190 1.85 -22.21 20.02
N LEU A 191 0.93 -23.08 19.62
CA LEU A 191 -0.50 -22.82 19.69
C LEU A 191 -1.06 -23.16 21.08
N LYS A 192 -1.99 -22.32 21.57
CA LYS A 192 -2.58 -22.52 22.91
C LYS A 192 -3.27 -23.88 23.02
N ASN A 193 -2.90 -24.68 24.02
CA ASN A 193 -3.41 -26.04 24.29
C ASN A 193 -3.05 -27.08 23.21
N ILE A 194 -2.07 -26.85 22.37
CA ILE A 194 -1.51 -27.82 21.43
C ILE A 194 -0.10 -28.18 21.91
N ALA A 195 0.15 -29.47 22.08
CA ALA A 195 1.39 -29.94 22.72
C ALA A 195 2.65 -29.68 21.89
N GLN A 196 2.55 -29.76 20.56
CA GLN A 196 3.68 -29.56 19.66
C GLN A 196 3.52 -28.25 18.87
N PRO A 197 4.63 -27.54 18.55
CA PRO A 197 4.60 -26.40 17.65
C PRO A 197 4.05 -26.81 16.29
N VAL A 198 3.24 -25.95 15.70
CA VAL A 198 2.67 -26.16 14.36
C VAL A 198 3.32 -25.17 13.39
N ARG A 199 3.90 -25.68 12.31
CA ARG A 199 4.41 -24.86 11.24
C ARG A 199 3.25 -24.37 10.37
N VAL A 200 3.24 -23.07 10.07
CA VAL A 200 2.12 -22.41 9.41
C VAL A 200 2.60 -21.68 8.16
N TYR A 201 1.79 -21.74 7.11
CA TYR A 201 2.03 -21.07 5.83
C TYR A 201 0.88 -20.11 5.55
N SER A 202 1.21 -18.87 5.24
CA SER A 202 0.23 -17.88 4.74
C SER A 202 0.12 -17.99 3.22
N VAL A 203 -1.10 -18.09 2.70
CA VAL A 203 -1.37 -18.12 1.26
C VAL A 203 -1.68 -16.72 0.77
N TRP A 204 -1.02 -16.33 -0.30
CA TRP A 204 -1.28 -15.07 -0.99
C TRP A 204 -2.44 -15.25 -1.96
N LEU A 205 -3.45 -14.39 -1.81
CA LEU A 205 -4.71 -14.46 -2.58
C LEU A 205 -4.85 -13.30 -3.57
N ASP A 206 -3.78 -12.53 -3.77
CA ASP A 206 -3.82 -11.44 -4.72
C ASP A 206 -4.03 -11.98 -6.14
N ASP A 207 -5.26 -11.79 -6.63
CA ASP A 207 -5.67 -12.05 -8.01
C ASP A 207 -5.07 -11.04 -9.02
N ALA A 208 -4.32 -10.06 -8.59
CA ALA A 208 -3.45 -9.33 -9.50
C ALA A 208 -2.30 -10.28 -9.85
N PRO A 209 -2.18 -10.70 -11.11
CA PRO A 209 -0.98 -11.42 -11.52
C PRO A 209 0.22 -10.58 -11.08
N PRO A 210 1.28 -11.21 -10.54
CA PRO A 210 2.47 -10.47 -10.15
C PRO A 210 2.83 -9.52 -11.28
N LEU A 211 3.09 -8.26 -10.93
CA LEU A 211 3.39 -7.26 -11.94
C LEU A 211 4.51 -7.82 -12.82
N ALA A 212 4.27 -7.88 -14.12
CA ALA A 212 5.26 -8.42 -15.06
C ALA A 212 6.58 -7.69 -14.88
N LEU A 213 7.68 -8.45 -14.83
CA LEU A 213 9.00 -7.85 -14.78
C LEU A 213 9.20 -7.00 -16.04
N PRO A 214 9.73 -5.77 -15.90
CA PRO A 214 10.11 -4.97 -17.05
C PRO A 214 11.22 -5.65 -17.87
N ASP A 215 11.29 -5.33 -19.15
CA ASP A 215 12.38 -5.79 -20.03
C ASP A 215 13.77 -5.26 -19.60
N LYS A 216 13.76 -4.12 -18.89
CA LYS A 216 14.97 -3.51 -18.30
C LYS A 216 15.25 -4.08 -16.92
N PRO A 217 16.53 -4.08 -16.45
CA PRO A 217 16.84 -4.34 -15.05
C PRO A 217 16.01 -3.45 -14.14
N SER A 218 15.33 -4.05 -13.16
CA SER A 218 14.35 -3.37 -12.34
C SER A 218 14.71 -3.44 -10.87
N ILE A 219 14.57 -2.30 -10.16
CA ILE A 219 15.00 -2.16 -8.77
C ILE A 219 13.99 -1.34 -7.94
N ALA A 220 13.80 -1.78 -6.70
CA ALA A 220 13.20 -0.97 -5.64
C ALA A 220 14.27 -0.65 -4.59
N VAL A 221 14.39 0.61 -4.19
CA VAL A 221 15.20 1.03 -3.04
C VAL A 221 14.29 1.10 -1.85
N LEU A 222 14.48 0.22 -0.88
CA LEU A 222 13.70 0.22 0.35
C LEU A 222 14.18 1.31 1.31
N PRO A 223 13.31 1.86 2.15
CA PRO A 223 13.72 2.83 3.16
C PRO A 223 14.82 2.24 4.04
N PHE A 224 15.93 2.96 4.16
CA PHE A 224 17.04 2.53 5.01
C PHE A 224 16.65 2.63 6.48
N GLU A 225 17.06 1.64 7.25
CA GLU A 225 16.77 1.58 8.67
C GLU A 225 17.64 2.57 9.46
N ASN A 226 17.03 3.36 10.32
CA ASN A 226 17.75 4.27 11.21
C ASN A 226 18.27 3.53 12.45
N LEU A 227 19.56 3.23 12.47
CA LEU A 227 20.25 2.59 13.59
C LEU A 227 20.99 3.59 14.49
N SER A 228 20.69 4.88 14.41
CA SER A 228 21.35 5.93 15.20
C SER A 228 20.92 5.94 16.68
N GLY A 229 19.82 5.27 17.03
CA GLY A 229 19.25 5.28 18.39
C GLY A 229 18.41 6.53 18.71
N ASP A 230 18.31 7.49 17.80
CA ASP A 230 17.51 8.70 17.92
C ASP A 230 16.41 8.71 16.84
N PRO A 231 15.12 8.54 17.21
CA PRO A 231 14.01 8.58 16.26
C PRO A 231 13.90 9.93 15.50
N LYS A 232 14.43 11.01 16.08
CA LYS A 232 14.44 12.33 15.42
C LYS A 232 15.37 12.38 14.21
N GLN A 233 16.16 11.34 13.94
CA GLN A 233 17.04 11.23 12.78
C GLN A 233 16.44 10.37 11.65
N GLU A 234 15.18 9.94 11.78
CA GLU A 234 14.49 9.14 10.78
C GLU A 234 14.45 9.83 9.40
N TYR A 235 14.22 11.17 9.40
CA TYR A 235 14.21 11.96 8.16
C TYR A 235 15.53 11.87 7.37
N PHE A 236 16.63 11.63 8.07
CA PHE A 236 17.93 11.50 7.42
C PHE A 236 18.05 10.18 6.65
N ALA A 237 17.63 9.07 7.26
CA ALA A 237 17.61 7.78 6.58
C ALA A 237 16.65 7.79 5.37
N ASP A 238 15.49 8.43 5.52
CA ASP A 238 14.53 8.64 4.45
C ASP A 238 15.13 9.46 3.30
N GLY A 239 15.77 10.59 3.61
CA GLY A 239 16.39 11.47 2.61
C GLY A 239 17.48 10.78 1.81
N VAL A 240 18.36 10.02 2.46
CA VAL A 240 19.40 9.24 1.76
C VAL A 240 18.80 8.20 0.82
N SER A 241 17.76 7.48 1.28
CA SER A 241 17.06 6.50 0.43
C SER A 241 16.39 7.17 -0.78
N GLU A 242 15.77 8.32 -0.59
CA GLU A 242 15.12 9.10 -1.65
C GLU A 242 16.14 9.63 -2.67
N ASP A 243 17.30 10.11 -2.22
CA ASP A 243 18.35 10.58 -3.12
C ASP A 243 18.92 9.43 -3.96
N ILE A 244 19.11 8.24 -3.37
CA ILE A 244 19.53 7.05 -4.15
C ILE A 244 18.48 6.68 -5.20
N ILE A 245 17.17 6.72 -4.86
CA ILE A 245 16.09 6.51 -5.84
C ILE A 245 16.21 7.53 -6.97
N THR A 246 16.37 8.81 -6.64
CA THR A 246 16.45 9.92 -7.60
C THR A 246 17.64 9.74 -8.54
N GLU A 247 18.82 9.42 -8.00
CA GLU A 247 20.01 9.22 -8.83
C GLU A 247 19.89 7.98 -9.72
N LEU A 248 19.39 6.85 -9.19
CA LEU A 248 19.16 5.64 -9.99
C LEU A 248 18.12 5.86 -11.08
N SER A 249 17.08 6.65 -10.81
CA SER A 249 15.99 6.88 -11.76
C SER A 249 16.43 7.66 -13.02
N ARG A 250 17.59 8.32 -12.98
CA ARG A 250 18.17 9.03 -14.12
C ARG A 250 18.78 8.11 -15.19
N PHE A 251 19.06 6.85 -14.83
CA PHE A 251 19.58 5.89 -15.78
C PHE A 251 18.43 5.32 -16.64
N SER A 252 18.44 5.63 -17.94
CA SER A 252 17.40 5.20 -18.89
C SER A 252 17.30 3.68 -19.02
N ASP A 253 18.39 2.96 -18.77
CA ASP A 253 18.46 1.51 -18.85
C ASP A 253 18.02 0.78 -17.58
N LEU A 254 17.65 1.52 -16.53
CA LEU A 254 17.06 0.98 -15.30
C LEU A 254 15.56 1.28 -15.23
N PHE A 255 14.84 0.36 -14.64
CA PHE A 255 13.46 0.58 -14.21
C PHE A 255 13.46 0.72 -12.67
N VAL A 256 13.22 1.92 -12.16
CA VAL A 256 13.35 2.25 -10.76
C VAL A 256 11.97 2.55 -10.17
N ILE A 257 11.60 1.82 -9.12
CA ILE A 257 10.34 2.05 -8.42
C ILE A 257 10.38 3.40 -7.71
N ALA A 258 9.28 4.14 -7.84
CA ALA A 258 9.10 5.43 -7.20
C ALA A 258 9.11 5.32 -5.66
N ARG A 259 9.57 6.40 -5.01
CA ARG A 259 9.65 6.52 -3.56
C ARG A 259 8.34 6.12 -2.86
N ASN A 260 7.19 6.58 -3.35
CA ASN A 260 5.90 6.32 -2.72
C ASN A 260 5.61 4.83 -2.54
N SER A 261 5.87 4.02 -3.57
CA SER A 261 5.69 2.57 -3.49
C SER A 261 6.73 1.88 -2.64
N SER A 262 8.01 2.27 -2.74
CA SER A 262 9.09 1.71 -1.92
C SER A 262 8.86 1.97 -0.42
N PHE A 263 8.39 3.16 -0.06
CA PHE A 263 8.18 3.58 1.33
C PHE A 263 6.95 2.95 2.01
N LYS A 264 6.12 2.22 1.29
CA LYS A 264 5.06 1.37 1.88
C LYS A 264 5.62 0.27 2.79
N TYR A 265 6.88 -0.07 2.61
CA TYR A 265 7.58 -1.08 3.42
C TYR A 265 8.31 -0.52 4.64
N LYS A 266 8.26 0.80 4.86
CA LYS A 266 8.93 1.44 6.00
C LYS A 266 8.47 0.87 7.33
N GLY A 267 9.45 0.46 8.18
CA GLY A 267 9.19 -0.09 9.50
C GLY A 267 8.56 -1.49 9.51
N LYS A 268 8.50 -2.17 8.37
CA LYS A 268 7.96 -3.53 8.25
C LYS A 268 9.09 -4.53 8.03
N ALA A 269 9.07 -5.64 8.77
CA ALA A 269 9.87 -6.81 8.43
C ALA A 269 9.22 -7.51 7.23
N VAL A 270 9.78 -7.34 6.03
CA VAL A 270 9.21 -7.86 4.78
C VAL A 270 10.21 -8.80 4.12
N ASP A 271 9.74 -9.92 3.59
CA ASP A 271 10.55 -10.76 2.70
C ASP A 271 10.78 -10.02 1.36
N VAL A 272 12.03 -9.85 0.97
CA VAL A 272 12.43 -9.21 -0.30
C VAL A 272 11.76 -9.85 -1.52
N ARG A 273 11.48 -11.16 -1.46
CA ARG A 273 10.75 -11.87 -2.52
C ARG A 273 9.33 -11.35 -2.66
N GLN A 274 8.70 -10.98 -1.52
CA GLN A 274 7.38 -10.37 -1.53
C GLN A 274 7.43 -8.98 -2.15
N VAL A 275 8.42 -8.17 -1.76
CA VAL A 275 8.64 -6.85 -2.38
C VAL A 275 8.78 -6.97 -3.91
N GLY A 276 9.55 -7.97 -4.36
CA GLY A 276 9.74 -8.23 -5.79
C GLY A 276 8.43 -8.54 -6.53
N ARG A 277 7.53 -9.33 -5.93
CA ARG A 277 6.22 -9.65 -6.49
C ARG A 277 5.29 -8.43 -6.50
N ASP A 278 5.17 -7.74 -5.39
CA ASP A 278 4.25 -6.61 -5.22
C ASP A 278 4.60 -5.43 -6.15
N LEU A 279 5.90 -5.18 -6.32
CA LEU A 279 6.41 -4.07 -7.14
C LEU A 279 6.76 -4.49 -8.57
N GLY A 280 6.81 -5.79 -8.85
CA GLY A 280 7.23 -6.33 -10.14
C GLY A 280 8.67 -5.94 -10.47
N VAL A 281 9.60 -6.12 -9.53
CA VAL A 281 11.02 -5.81 -9.70
C VAL A 281 11.89 -7.01 -9.40
N ARG A 282 13.04 -7.08 -10.10
CA ARG A 282 13.98 -8.18 -9.93
C ARG A 282 14.96 -7.94 -8.79
N TYR A 283 15.23 -6.71 -8.44
CA TYR A 283 16.20 -6.37 -7.40
C TYR A 283 15.60 -5.45 -6.36
N ALA A 284 16.05 -5.61 -5.11
CA ALA A 284 15.79 -4.66 -4.03
C ALA A 284 17.12 -4.21 -3.43
N LEU A 285 17.25 -2.92 -3.17
CA LEU A 285 18.33 -2.32 -2.41
C LEU A 285 17.82 -2.09 -0.99
N GLU A 286 18.45 -2.72 -0.03
CA GLU A 286 18.19 -2.55 1.40
C GLU A 286 19.38 -1.88 2.07
N GLY A 287 19.16 -1.24 3.20
CA GLY A 287 20.26 -0.64 3.92
C GLY A 287 19.90 -0.15 5.30
N SER A 288 20.93 0.31 6.00
CA SER A 288 20.80 0.94 7.30
C SER A 288 21.78 2.10 7.44
N ILE A 289 21.40 3.08 8.25
CA ILE A 289 22.17 4.28 8.51
C ILE A 289 22.34 4.43 10.02
N ARG A 290 23.59 4.70 10.43
CA ARG A 290 23.91 5.08 11.79
C ARG A 290 24.70 6.38 11.76
N ARG A 291 24.14 7.43 12.35
CA ARG A 291 24.79 8.71 12.56
C ARG A 291 25.23 8.85 14.01
N GLY A 292 26.46 9.31 14.21
CA GLY A 292 27.02 9.61 15.53
C GLY A 292 27.94 10.82 15.45
N GLY A 293 27.48 11.98 15.93
CA GLY A 293 28.21 13.25 15.77
C GLY A 293 28.44 13.59 14.28
N ASP A 294 29.68 13.81 13.91
CA ASP A 294 30.10 14.16 12.53
C ASP A 294 30.41 12.92 11.66
N ARG A 295 30.15 11.72 12.13
CA ARG A 295 30.35 10.49 11.38
C ARG A 295 29.04 9.84 11.00
N VAL A 296 29.03 9.25 9.81
CA VAL A 296 27.91 8.44 9.28
C VAL A 296 28.44 7.10 8.82
N ARG A 297 27.72 6.05 9.19
CA ARG A 297 27.90 4.70 8.68
C ARG A 297 26.67 4.31 7.89
N ILE A 298 26.87 3.98 6.63
CA ILE A 298 25.84 3.50 5.72
C ILE A 298 26.20 2.08 5.33
N SER A 299 25.29 1.13 5.53
CA SER A 299 25.40 -0.22 4.99
C SER A 299 24.32 -0.37 3.92
N ALA A 300 24.69 -0.87 2.76
CA ALA A 300 23.77 -1.09 1.65
C ALA A 300 24.00 -2.48 1.05
N GLN A 301 22.93 -3.14 0.65
CA GLN A 301 22.97 -4.46 0.03
C GLN A 301 21.94 -4.58 -1.09
N LEU A 302 22.37 -5.16 -2.21
CA LEU A 302 21.53 -5.46 -3.36
C LEU A 302 21.13 -6.92 -3.32
N VAL A 303 19.84 -7.19 -3.31
CA VAL A 303 19.27 -8.53 -3.22
C VAL A 303 18.46 -8.85 -4.47
N ASP A 304 18.65 -10.03 -5.03
CA ASP A 304 17.81 -10.57 -6.10
C ASP A 304 16.47 -11.03 -5.49
N SER A 305 15.39 -10.35 -5.80
CA SER A 305 14.08 -10.60 -5.20
C SER A 305 13.45 -11.93 -5.63
N GLY A 306 13.90 -12.54 -6.72
CA GLY A 306 13.43 -13.85 -7.14
C GLY A 306 14.01 -14.98 -6.30
N THR A 307 15.28 -14.86 -5.91
CA THR A 307 16.03 -15.90 -5.20
C THR A 307 16.29 -15.59 -3.74
N GLY A 308 16.25 -14.31 -3.33
CA GLY A 308 16.70 -13.83 -2.03
C GLY A 308 18.24 -13.78 -1.90
N ALA A 309 18.96 -13.98 -2.99
CA ALA A 309 20.43 -13.99 -2.97
C ALA A 309 21.02 -12.57 -2.97
N HIS A 310 21.96 -12.32 -2.08
CA HIS A 310 22.71 -11.07 -2.08
C HIS A 310 23.65 -11.02 -3.30
N ARG A 311 23.53 -9.98 -4.11
CA ARG A 311 24.35 -9.74 -5.29
C ARG A 311 25.53 -8.83 -5.00
N TRP A 312 25.33 -7.93 -4.04
CA TRP A 312 26.33 -6.98 -3.59
C TRP A 312 26.00 -6.51 -2.19
N ALA A 313 27.01 -6.24 -1.37
CA ALA A 313 26.87 -5.61 -0.07
C ALA A 313 28.14 -4.81 0.24
N GLU A 314 27.98 -3.60 0.73
CA GLU A 314 29.08 -2.73 1.12
C GLU A 314 28.73 -1.87 2.33
N ARG A 315 29.79 -1.43 3.03
CA ARG A 315 29.65 -0.58 4.20
C ARG A 315 30.57 0.62 4.08
N TYR A 316 29.99 1.79 4.15
CA TYR A 316 30.65 3.07 4.11
C TYR A 316 30.74 3.65 5.53
N ASP A 317 31.93 4.05 5.97
CA ASP A 317 32.18 4.74 7.24
C ASP A 317 32.96 6.01 6.92
N ARG A 318 32.29 7.15 6.94
CA ARG A 318 32.82 8.44 6.44
C ARG A 318 32.43 9.58 7.38
N GLU A 319 32.98 10.75 7.13
CA GLU A 319 32.48 11.98 7.73
C GLU A 319 31.15 12.38 7.13
N LEU A 320 30.30 13.04 7.92
CA LEU A 320 28.95 13.43 7.50
C LEU A 320 28.95 14.36 6.26
N LYS A 321 30.00 15.17 6.11
CA LYS A 321 30.22 16.02 4.92
C LYS A 321 30.34 15.23 3.61
N ASP A 322 30.76 13.96 3.70
CA ASP A 322 31.00 13.09 2.54
C ASP A 322 29.76 12.26 2.15
N VAL A 323 28.60 12.49 2.79
CA VAL A 323 27.37 11.70 2.56
C VAL A 323 26.94 11.71 1.09
N PHE A 324 27.10 12.84 0.40
CA PHE A 324 26.77 12.96 -1.03
C PHE A 324 27.65 12.09 -1.92
N ALA A 325 28.94 12.06 -1.61
CA ALA A 325 29.87 11.18 -2.32
C ALA A 325 29.51 9.70 -2.14
N ILE A 326 29.00 9.32 -0.97
CA ILE A 326 28.52 7.95 -0.71
C ILE A 326 27.24 7.67 -1.53
N GLN A 327 26.28 8.59 -1.55
CA GLN A 327 25.05 8.44 -2.33
C GLN A 327 25.36 8.23 -3.81
N ASP A 328 26.22 9.07 -4.38
CA ASP A 328 26.70 8.97 -5.75
C ASP A 328 27.43 7.66 -6.01
N GLU A 329 28.31 7.22 -5.11
CA GLU A 329 29.07 5.98 -5.21
C GLU A 329 28.12 4.76 -5.20
N VAL A 330 27.14 4.72 -4.27
CA VAL A 330 26.12 3.66 -4.21
C VAL A 330 25.32 3.62 -5.50
N ALA A 331 24.78 4.76 -5.96
CA ALA A 331 23.96 4.81 -7.16
C ALA A 331 24.71 4.36 -8.41
N ARG A 332 25.96 4.82 -8.60
CA ARG A 332 26.81 4.39 -9.73
C ARG A 332 27.15 2.92 -9.67
N THR A 333 27.49 2.41 -8.49
CA THR A 333 27.83 0.99 -8.30
C THR A 333 26.64 0.11 -8.64
N ILE A 334 25.45 0.45 -8.15
CA ILE A 334 24.21 -0.29 -8.46
C ILE A 334 23.89 -0.21 -9.96
N ALA A 335 23.98 0.97 -10.57
CA ALA A 335 23.74 1.14 -11.99
C ALA A 335 24.74 0.28 -12.82
N ALA A 336 26.02 0.26 -12.46
CA ALA A 336 27.02 -0.55 -13.14
C ALA A 336 26.78 -2.07 -12.99
N ILE A 337 26.29 -2.52 -11.84
CA ILE A 337 25.96 -3.94 -11.60
C ILE A 337 24.73 -4.37 -12.41
N LEU A 338 23.71 -3.50 -12.49
CA LEU A 338 22.42 -3.83 -13.10
C LEU A 338 22.38 -3.60 -14.61
N ALA A 339 23.02 -2.55 -15.08
CA ALA A 339 23.07 -2.21 -16.51
C ALA A 339 24.41 -2.63 -17.09
N ALA A 340 24.44 -3.69 -17.88
CA ALA A 340 25.64 -4.21 -18.51
C ALA A 340 26.39 -3.17 -19.42
N HIS A 341 25.73 -2.02 -19.71
CA HIS A 341 26.26 -0.99 -20.64
C HIS A 341 25.81 0.44 -20.25
N VAL A 342 25.97 0.85 -19.00
CA VAL A 342 25.76 2.26 -18.65
C VAL A 342 26.83 3.11 -19.36
N ASN A 343 26.37 3.96 -20.26
CA ASN A 343 27.25 4.86 -20.98
C ASN A 343 27.87 5.84 -19.97
N LYS A 344 29.21 5.82 -19.82
CA LYS A 344 29.97 6.69 -18.89
C LYS A 344 29.58 8.16 -19.03
N ALA A 345 29.28 8.59 -20.26
CA ALA A 345 28.80 9.96 -20.56
C ALA A 345 27.41 10.27 -19.99
N GLU A 346 26.53 9.29 -19.85
CA GLU A 346 25.21 9.43 -19.27
C GLU A 346 25.30 9.53 -17.73
N ALA A 347 26.15 8.72 -17.12
CA ALA A 347 26.45 8.77 -15.70
C ALA A 347 27.09 10.11 -15.26
N GLU A 348 27.89 10.74 -16.10
CA GLU A 348 28.53 12.04 -15.81
C GLU A 348 27.58 13.24 -16.00
N ARG A 349 26.57 13.12 -16.86
CA ARG A 349 25.59 14.19 -17.15
C ARG A 349 24.44 14.31 -16.16
N THR A 350 24.18 13.28 -15.38
CA THR A 350 22.92 13.10 -14.67
C THR A 350 22.94 13.43 -13.19
N LEU A 351 24.09 13.63 -12.57
CA LEU A 351 24.17 13.93 -11.14
C LEU A 351 23.63 15.32 -10.81
N LEU A 352 22.78 15.38 -9.77
CA LEU A 352 22.31 16.63 -9.19
C LEU A 352 23.48 17.39 -8.56
N LYS A 353 23.41 18.73 -8.60
CA LYS A 353 24.36 19.56 -7.86
C LYS A 353 24.08 19.40 -6.36
N PRO A 354 25.03 18.87 -5.57
CA PRO A 354 24.86 18.80 -4.14
C PRO A 354 24.84 20.22 -3.53
N PRO A 355 24.22 20.42 -2.36
CA PRO A 355 24.33 21.68 -1.65
C PRO A 355 25.77 21.95 -1.21
N ALA A 356 26.12 23.22 -1.04
CA ALA A 356 27.47 23.63 -0.64
C ALA A 356 27.87 23.11 0.75
N THR A 357 26.92 22.84 1.62
CA THR A 357 27.17 22.38 2.99
C THR A 357 26.16 21.35 3.46
N TRP A 358 26.61 20.45 4.33
CA TRP A 358 25.75 19.50 5.04
C TRP A 358 24.59 20.20 5.77
N HIS A 359 24.81 21.34 6.39
CA HIS A 359 23.78 22.04 7.17
C HIS A 359 22.61 22.51 6.29
N ALA A 360 22.88 22.98 5.07
CA ALA A 360 21.81 23.32 4.13
C ALA A 360 20.98 22.11 3.74
N TYR A 361 21.63 20.97 3.52
CA TYR A 361 20.97 19.70 3.21
C TYR A 361 20.14 19.16 4.39
N ASP A 362 20.64 19.22 5.62
CA ASP A 362 19.91 18.81 6.81
C ASP A 362 18.59 19.58 6.96
N HIS A 363 18.61 20.90 6.75
CA HIS A 363 17.39 21.71 6.72
C HIS A 363 16.47 21.34 5.56
N TYR A 364 17.01 21.09 4.37
CA TYR A 364 16.21 20.65 3.22
C TYR A 364 15.50 19.31 3.51
N MET A 365 16.19 18.31 4.07
CA MET A 365 15.57 17.03 4.42
C MET A 365 14.47 17.17 5.48
N ARG A 366 14.65 18.04 6.48
CA ARG A 366 13.59 18.38 7.43
C ARG A 366 12.38 19.01 6.74
N ALA A 367 12.64 19.91 5.79
CA ALA A 367 11.59 20.51 4.99
C ALA A 367 10.84 19.45 4.16
N ALA A 368 11.55 18.51 3.54
CA ALA A 368 10.94 17.42 2.78
C ALA A 368 10.09 16.49 3.66
N ALA A 369 10.53 16.18 4.88
CA ALA A 369 9.75 15.42 5.86
C ALA A 369 8.48 16.17 6.30
N ALA A 370 8.58 17.46 6.61
CA ALA A 370 7.44 18.31 6.95
C ALA A 370 6.46 18.44 5.77
N TRP A 371 6.98 18.54 4.53
CA TRP A 371 6.19 18.53 3.32
C TRP A 371 5.40 17.25 3.11
N ALA A 372 6.01 16.08 3.30
CA ALA A 372 5.33 14.79 3.24
C ALA A 372 4.21 14.70 4.30
N SER A 373 4.45 15.20 5.51
CA SER A 373 3.46 15.29 6.57
C SER A 373 2.31 16.22 6.21
N PHE A 374 2.60 17.37 5.59
CA PHE A 374 1.59 18.30 5.07
C PHE A 374 0.72 17.63 4.00
N GLN A 375 1.33 16.96 3.03
CA GLN A 375 0.58 16.29 1.95
C GLN A 375 -0.39 15.21 2.46
N SER A 376 -0.12 14.59 3.62
CA SER A 376 -1.00 13.60 4.24
C SER A 376 -2.07 14.21 5.13
N SER A 377 -1.81 15.35 5.78
CA SER A 377 -2.68 15.93 6.82
C SER A 377 -3.38 17.22 6.41
N TRP A 378 -2.86 17.95 5.41
CA TRP A 378 -3.29 19.28 4.96
C TRP A 378 -3.30 20.36 6.06
N LYS A 379 -2.46 20.22 7.11
CA LYS A 379 -2.38 21.15 8.21
C LYS A 379 -1.44 22.31 7.88
N LEU A 380 -1.93 23.54 8.07
CA LEU A 380 -1.20 24.76 7.77
C LEU A 380 0.14 24.88 8.53
N ASP A 381 0.19 24.44 9.78
CA ASP A 381 1.41 24.46 10.60
C ASP A 381 2.56 23.70 9.94
N GLN A 382 2.28 22.57 9.32
CA GLN A 382 3.29 21.77 8.60
C GLN A 382 3.76 22.42 7.30
N LEU A 383 2.87 23.13 6.59
CA LEU A 383 3.26 23.95 5.44
C LEU A 383 4.20 25.08 5.86
N LEU A 384 3.90 25.75 6.96
CA LEU A 384 4.73 26.81 7.52
C LEU A 384 6.08 26.29 8.03
N GLU A 385 6.09 25.11 8.66
CA GLU A 385 7.31 24.43 9.08
C GLU A 385 8.20 24.07 7.87
N THR A 386 7.60 23.54 6.80
CA THR A 386 8.31 23.28 5.53
C THR A 386 9.01 24.55 5.04
N ARG A 387 8.27 25.66 4.94
CA ARG A 387 8.81 26.95 4.46
C ARG A 387 9.91 27.50 5.37
N ARG A 388 9.78 27.36 6.67
CA ARG A 388 10.80 27.77 7.64
C ARG A 388 12.11 27.02 7.39
N HIS A 389 12.06 25.69 7.29
CA HIS A 389 13.25 24.90 7.03
C HIS A 389 13.87 25.18 5.65
N LEU A 390 13.05 25.46 4.63
CA LEU A 390 13.57 25.89 3.32
C LEU A 390 14.26 27.24 3.39
N ALA A 391 13.70 28.18 4.14
CA ALA A 391 14.33 29.49 4.35
C ALA A 391 15.67 29.36 5.08
N ASP A 392 15.76 28.50 6.11
CA ASP A 392 17.02 28.22 6.82
C ASP A 392 18.04 27.56 5.88
N SER A 393 17.61 26.58 5.06
CA SER A 393 18.47 25.95 4.04
C SER A 393 19.04 26.97 3.06
N LEU A 394 18.18 27.85 2.50
CA LEU A 394 18.56 28.88 1.53
C LEU A 394 19.37 30.03 2.14
N LYS A 395 19.24 30.28 3.44
CA LYS A 395 20.11 31.24 4.17
C LYS A 395 21.55 30.72 4.26
N ILE A 396 21.72 29.39 4.39
CA ILE A 396 23.04 28.75 4.46
C ILE A 396 23.62 28.56 3.06
N ASP A 397 22.80 28.08 2.11
CA ASP A 397 23.20 27.91 0.70
C ASP A 397 22.19 28.56 -0.25
N PRO A 398 22.41 29.84 -0.62
CA PRO A 398 21.52 30.55 -1.56
C PRO A 398 21.50 29.97 -2.98
N LYS A 399 22.34 28.99 -3.30
CA LYS A 399 22.40 28.36 -4.61
C LYS A 399 21.81 26.93 -4.63
N TYR A 400 21.17 26.51 -3.55
CA TYR A 400 20.61 25.18 -3.46
C TYR A 400 19.30 25.06 -4.26
N ALA A 401 19.39 24.63 -5.52
CA ALA A 401 18.30 24.57 -6.49
C ALA A 401 17.07 23.77 -6.01
N ARG A 402 17.30 22.59 -5.37
CA ARG A 402 16.21 21.74 -4.85
C ARG A 402 15.36 22.46 -3.81
N ALA A 403 15.96 23.29 -2.97
CA ALA A 403 15.22 24.04 -1.98
C ALA A 403 14.29 25.08 -2.62
N TYR A 404 14.70 25.74 -3.70
CA TYR A 404 13.84 26.62 -4.48
C TYR A 404 12.69 25.87 -5.16
N SER A 405 12.95 24.70 -5.74
CA SER A 405 11.91 23.88 -6.37
C SER A 405 10.85 23.44 -5.36
N LEU A 406 11.25 22.97 -4.17
CA LEU A 406 10.30 22.60 -3.12
C LEU A 406 9.55 23.81 -2.55
N LEU A 407 10.20 24.96 -2.44
CA LEU A 407 9.54 26.21 -2.02
C LEU A 407 8.48 26.65 -3.04
N ALA A 408 8.76 26.50 -4.35
CA ALA A 408 7.78 26.71 -5.41
C ALA A 408 6.55 25.82 -5.25
N SER A 409 6.76 24.54 -4.93
CA SER A 409 5.68 23.59 -4.64
C SER A 409 4.79 24.04 -3.48
N THR A 410 5.35 24.63 -2.42
CA THR A 410 4.57 25.12 -1.27
C THR A 410 3.66 26.28 -1.64
N HIS A 411 4.12 27.21 -2.49
CA HIS A 411 3.30 28.32 -2.98
C HIS A 411 2.23 27.87 -3.97
N ARG A 412 2.57 26.94 -4.87
CA ARG A 412 1.61 26.33 -5.80
C ARG A 412 0.46 25.67 -5.07
N VAL A 413 0.75 24.86 -4.03
CA VAL A 413 -0.30 24.14 -3.29
C VAL A 413 -1.16 25.11 -2.49
N ALA A 414 -0.59 26.14 -1.87
CA ALA A 414 -1.33 27.19 -1.19
C ALA A 414 -2.19 28.02 -2.15
N TRP A 415 -1.72 28.24 -3.38
CA TRP A 415 -2.51 28.89 -4.43
C TRP A 415 -3.70 28.02 -4.87
N LEU A 416 -3.51 26.71 -4.98
CA LEU A 416 -4.54 25.80 -5.52
C LEU A 416 -5.60 25.43 -4.48
N ASN A 417 -5.28 25.49 -3.20
CA ASN A 417 -6.13 25.00 -2.11
C ASN A 417 -6.32 26.09 -1.04
N PRO A 418 -7.50 26.19 -0.43
CA PRO A 418 -7.83 27.22 0.55
C PRO A 418 -7.21 26.93 1.92
N VAL A 419 -5.86 26.81 1.97
CA VAL A 419 -5.12 26.55 3.21
C VAL A 419 -4.68 27.83 3.94
N ASN A 420 -4.56 28.94 3.20
CA ASN A 420 -4.23 30.29 3.72
C ASN A 420 -4.67 31.38 2.72
N ASP A 421 -4.22 32.61 2.92
CA ASP A 421 -4.52 33.80 2.10
C ASP A 421 -3.88 33.81 0.70
N GLU A 422 -3.05 32.82 0.39
CA GLU A 422 -2.48 32.61 -0.96
C GLU A 422 -3.46 31.97 -1.95
N TYR A 423 -4.62 31.49 -1.47
CA TYR A 423 -5.60 30.81 -2.32
C TYR A 423 -6.07 31.70 -3.47
N LEU A 424 -5.86 31.25 -4.71
CA LEU A 424 -6.11 31.95 -5.97
C LEU A 424 -5.43 33.34 -6.09
N SER A 425 -4.46 33.64 -5.23
CA SER A 425 -3.71 34.88 -5.29
C SER A 425 -2.77 34.91 -6.50
N PRO A 426 -2.88 35.89 -7.44
CA PRO A 426 -1.95 35.98 -8.56
C PRO A 426 -0.48 36.11 -8.12
N ALA A 427 -0.23 36.78 -7.01
CA ALA A 427 1.12 36.94 -6.46
C ALA A 427 1.73 35.62 -5.97
N ALA A 428 0.92 34.70 -5.43
CA ALA A 428 1.40 33.40 -5.00
C ALA A 428 1.79 32.53 -6.21
N LEU A 429 0.99 32.55 -7.29
CA LEU A 429 1.31 31.83 -8.52
C LEU A 429 2.58 32.42 -9.19
N ASP A 430 2.72 33.73 -9.27
CA ASP A 430 3.91 34.40 -9.82
C ASP A 430 5.17 34.05 -9.00
N ARG A 431 5.05 33.99 -7.68
CA ARG A 431 6.13 33.56 -6.79
C ARG A 431 6.54 32.10 -7.06
N ALA A 432 5.57 31.19 -7.21
CA ALA A 432 5.87 29.79 -7.55
C ALA A 432 6.61 29.68 -8.89
N ILE A 433 6.18 30.41 -9.91
CA ILE A 433 6.85 30.46 -11.23
C ILE A 433 8.29 31.00 -11.10
N THR A 434 8.47 32.09 -10.38
CA THR A 434 9.80 32.72 -10.18
C THR A 434 10.75 31.76 -9.49
N LEU A 435 10.31 31.11 -8.42
CA LEU A 435 11.12 30.13 -7.67
C LEU A 435 11.50 28.92 -8.52
N ALA A 436 10.57 28.41 -9.34
CA ALA A 436 10.85 27.32 -10.27
C ALA A 436 11.90 27.71 -11.32
N ARG A 437 11.82 28.92 -11.88
CA ARG A 437 12.83 29.46 -12.82
C ARG A 437 14.19 29.63 -12.14
N THR A 438 14.23 30.18 -10.94
CA THR A 438 15.47 30.28 -10.15
C THR A 438 16.10 28.89 -9.93
N ALA A 439 15.29 27.88 -9.61
CA ALA A 439 15.79 26.52 -9.46
C ALA A 439 16.43 25.98 -10.75
N ILE A 440 15.80 26.23 -11.92
CA ILE A 440 16.33 25.84 -13.24
C ILE A 440 17.62 26.59 -13.59
N GLU A 441 17.71 27.88 -13.30
CA GLU A 441 18.91 28.69 -13.52
C GLU A 441 20.08 28.16 -12.69
N LEU A 442 19.85 27.75 -11.45
CA LEU A 442 20.85 27.22 -10.55
C LEU A 442 21.25 25.78 -10.91
N ASP A 443 20.29 24.94 -11.28
CA ASP A 443 20.51 23.57 -11.74
C ASP A 443 19.61 23.21 -12.94
N PRO A 444 20.13 23.33 -14.18
CA PRO A 444 19.38 22.98 -15.40
C PRO A 444 19.07 21.48 -15.56
N ASN A 445 19.57 20.61 -14.67
CA ASN A 445 19.33 19.17 -14.68
C ASN A 445 18.30 18.71 -13.63
N LEU A 446 17.54 19.64 -13.04
CA LEU A 446 16.56 19.35 -11.99
C LEU A 446 15.15 19.15 -12.59
N PRO A 447 14.68 17.90 -12.82
CA PRO A 447 13.39 17.64 -13.47
C PRO A 447 12.20 18.15 -12.65
N GLU A 448 12.28 18.15 -11.33
CA GLU A 448 11.25 18.67 -10.43
C GLU A 448 10.97 20.17 -10.67
N ALA A 449 12.01 20.94 -10.95
CA ALA A 449 11.87 22.38 -11.22
C ALA A 449 11.16 22.64 -12.56
N TYR A 450 11.44 21.84 -13.57
CA TYR A 450 10.73 21.90 -14.86
C TYR A 450 9.27 21.46 -14.72
N ALA A 451 8.98 20.43 -13.92
CA ALA A 451 7.61 20.01 -13.65
C ALA A 451 6.82 21.08 -12.90
N GLU A 452 7.43 21.76 -11.90
CA GLU A 452 6.82 22.92 -11.23
C GLU A 452 6.58 24.07 -12.20
N LEU A 453 7.56 24.40 -13.03
CA LEU A 453 7.40 25.45 -14.03
C LEU A 453 6.25 25.13 -14.98
N ALA A 454 6.25 23.95 -15.59
CA ALA A 454 5.23 23.51 -16.54
C ALA A 454 3.82 23.62 -15.96
N TYR A 455 3.64 23.10 -14.73
CA TYR A 455 2.36 23.09 -14.05
C TYR A 455 1.86 24.49 -13.69
N ASN A 456 2.73 25.43 -13.40
CA ASN A 456 2.36 26.78 -12.99
C ASN A 456 2.11 27.73 -14.19
N ILE A 457 2.94 27.68 -15.24
CA ILE A 457 2.79 28.60 -16.40
C ILE A 457 1.57 28.26 -17.28
N ILE A 458 1.09 27.00 -17.26
CA ILE A 458 -0.14 26.62 -17.97
C ILE A 458 -1.35 27.42 -17.45
N ARG A 459 -1.35 27.82 -16.17
CA ARG A 459 -2.38 28.65 -15.54
C ARG A 459 -2.32 30.13 -15.94
N LYS A 460 -1.22 30.52 -16.56
CA LYS A 460 -1.06 31.81 -17.26
C LYS A 460 -1.36 31.68 -18.76
N SER A 461 -1.94 30.57 -19.19
CA SER A 461 -2.22 30.23 -20.59
C SER A 461 -0.97 30.11 -21.48
N ASP A 462 0.20 29.94 -20.89
CA ASP A 462 1.42 29.59 -21.62
C ASP A 462 1.48 28.07 -21.87
N PHE A 463 0.66 27.61 -22.81
CA PHE A 463 0.54 26.19 -23.13
C PHE A 463 1.79 25.62 -23.80
N ASP A 464 2.43 26.40 -24.66
CA ASP A 464 3.59 25.95 -25.43
C ASP A 464 4.82 25.90 -24.54
N GLY A 465 5.06 26.91 -23.73
CA GLY A 465 6.12 26.89 -22.69
C GLY A 465 5.94 25.78 -21.68
N SER A 466 4.69 25.51 -21.27
CA SER A 466 4.36 24.42 -20.37
C SER A 466 4.72 23.05 -20.95
N MET A 467 4.40 22.82 -22.23
CA MET A 467 4.71 21.56 -22.92
C MET A 467 6.24 21.37 -23.04
N VAL A 468 6.97 22.40 -23.45
CA VAL A 468 8.44 22.35 -23.55
C VAL A 468 9.08 22.03 -22.19
N ALA A 469 8.61 22.64 -21.12
CA ALA A 469 9.11 22.37 -19.78
C ALA A 469 8.78 20.92 -19.32
N ALA A 470 7.56 20.42 -19.60
CA ALA A 470 7.18 19.04 -19.27
C ALA A 470 8.02 18.02 -20.03
N GLU A 471 8.24 18.19 -21.33
CA GLU A 471 9.10 17.34 -22.15
C GLU A 471 10.55 17.36 -21.66
N ARG A 472 11.04 18.52 -21.23
CA ARG A 472 12.39 18.63 -20.67
C ARG A 472 12.52 17.86 -19.36
N ALA A 473 11.52 17.90 -18.47
CA ALA A 473 11.51 17.11 -17.23
C ALA A 473 11.60 15.60 -17.53
N ILE A 474 10.81 15.10 -18.48
CA ILE A 474 10.81 13.69 -18.89
C ILE A 474 12.17 13.30 -19.51
N ALA A 475 12.75 14.17 -20.35
CA ALA A 475 14.05 13.91 -20.98
C ALA A 475 15.21 13.88 -19.98
N LEU A 476 15.11 14.66 -18.89
CA LEU A 476 16.13 14.66 -17.83
C LEU A 476 16.07 13.42 -16.94
N ASN A 477 14.88 12.86 -16.75
CA ASN A 477 14.69 11.67 -15.94
C ASN A 477 13.53 10.82 -16.48
N PRO A 478 13.80 9.77 -17.25
CA PRO A 478 12.77 8.91 -17.84
C PRO A 478 11.92 8.12 -16.82
N ASN A 479 12.42 7.95 -15.61
CA ASN A 479 11.72 7.29 -14.50
C ASN A 479 11.11 8.30 -13.51
N PHE A 480 11.09 9.58 -13.85
CA PHE A 480 10.52 10.61 -12.99
C PHE A 480 9.00 10.49 -12.90
N VAL A 481 8.51 10.13 -11.70
CA VAL A 481 7.07 10.01 -11.43
C VAL A 481 6.54 11.33 -10.92
N ASP A 482 5.91 12.09 -11.82
CA ASP A 482 5.19 13.32 -11.49
C ASP A 482 3.94 13.42 -12.36
N TYR A 483 2.80 13.20 -11.74
CA TYR A 483 1.51 13.15 -12.44
C TYR A 483 1.10 14.49 -13.06
N ARG A 484 1.70 15.62 -12.63
CA ARG A 484 1.51 16.94 -13.21
C ARG A 484 1.95 16.99 -14.68
N LEU A 485 2.97 16.21 -15.05
CA LEU A 485 3.43 16.11 -16.43
C LEU A 485 2.31 15.58 -17.35
N ALA A 486 1.66 14.48 -16.96
CA ALA A 486 0.53 13.94 -17.71
C ALA A 486 -0.64 14.93 -17.78
N GLN A 487 -0.84 15.74 -16.74
CA GLN A 487 -1.86 16.80 -16.74
C GLN A 487 -1.58 17.87 -17.81
N VAL A 488 -0.32 18.28 -17.99
CA VAL A 488 0.06 19.24 -19.04
C VAL A 488 -0.39 18.74 -20.42
N PHE A 489 -0.13 17.45 -20.71
CA PHE A 489 -0.46 16.88 -22.04
C PHE A 489 -1.97 16.87 -22.31
N TYR A 490 -2.83 16.47 -21.36
CA TYR A 490 -4.27 16.55 -21.64
C TYR A 490 -4.74 18.00 -21.75
N SER A 491 -4.15 18.92 -21.01
CA SER A 491 -4.53 20.33 -21.02
C SER A 491 -4.22 21.01 -22.37
N VAL A 492 -3.14 20.60 -23.04
CA VAL A 492 -2.80 21.11 -24.38
C VAL A 492 -3.52 20.38 -25.52
N GLY A 493 -4.45 19.45 -25.21
CA GLY A 493 -5.24 18.72 -26.20
C GLY A 493 -4.59 17.43 -26.69
N GLN A 494 -3.69 16.83 -25.90
CA GLN A 494 -3.04 15.54 -26.16
C GLN A 494 -3.44 14.47 -25.11
N PRO A 495 -4.75 14.16 -24.94
CA PRO A 495 -5.21 13.27 -23.88
C PRO A 495 -4.69 11.82 -24.03
N THR A 496 -4.49 11.32 -25.25
CA THR A 496 -3.90 9.99 -25.48
C THR A 496 -2.49 9.91 -24.88
N LYS A 497 -1.66 10.94 -25.11
CA LYS A 497 -0.31 11.01 -24.53
C LYS A 497 -0.33 11.10 -23.01
N ALA A 498 -1.30 11.84 -22.46
CA ALA A 498 -1.50 11.91 -21.01
C ALA A 498 -1.82 10.53 -20.40
N ILE A 499 -2.66 9.71 -21.08
CA ILE A 499 -2.96 8.34 -20.64
C ILE A 499 -1.71 7.46 -20.66
N GLU A 500 -0.89 7.54 -21.71
CA GLU A 500 0.36 6.78 -21.81
C GLU A 500 1.30 7.12 -20.66
N ILE A 501 1.52 8.42 -20.41
CA ILE A 501 2.38 8.90 -19.32
C ILE A 501 1.82 8.48 -17.96
N ALA A 502 0.52 8.67 -17.71
CA ALA A 502 -0.10 8.28 -16.45
C ALA A 502 0.02 6.77 -16.18
N LYS A 503 -0.21 5.93 -17.19
CA LYS A 503 -0.04 4.47 -17.08
C LYS A 503 1.41 4.06 -16.84
N ALA A 504 2.37 4.69 -17.53
CA ALA A 504 3.79 4.45 -17.31
C ALA A 504 4.20 4.83 -15.87
N GLN A 505 3.73 5.98 -15.38
CA GLN A 505 3.99 6.42 -14.01
C GLN A 505 3.33 5.50 -12.97
N MET A 506 2.09 5.02 -13.20
CA MET A 506 1.46 4.03 -12.33
C MET A 506 2.22 2.70 -12.29
N ARG A 507 2.91 2.34 -13.37
CA ARG A 507 3.76 1.14 -13.38
C ARG A 507 5.04 1.33 -12.55
N LEU A 508 5.63 2.53 -12.55
CA LEU A 508 6.76 2.90 -11.70
C LEU A 508 6.35 3.07 -10.22
N ASP A 509 5.09 3.42 -9.97
CA ASP A 509 4.51 3.61 -8.65
C ASP A 509 3.26 2.74 -8.47
N PRO A 510 3.37 1.42 -8.25
CA PRO A 510 2.22 0.51 -8.12
C PRO A 510 1.24 0.90 -7.01
N PHE A 511 1.72 1.55 -5.94
CA PHE A 511 0.91 2.07 -4.84
C PHE A 511 0.59 3.56 -4.99
N HIS A 512 0.50 4.03 -6.23
CA HIS A 512 0.27 5.43 -6.58
C HIS A 512 -0.89 6.10 -5.82
N PRO A 513 -0.81 7.41 -5.56
CA PRO A 513 -1.91 8.16 -4.99
C PRO A 513 -3.05 8.35 -6.01
N HIS A 514 -4.16 8.94 -5.56
CA HIS A 514 -5.35 9.18 -6.39
C HIS A 514 -5.11 10.03 -7.65
N PHE A 515 -4.04 10.80 -7.72
CA PHE A 515 -3.76 11.69 -8.86
C PHE A 515 -3.55 10.95 -10.18
N ALA A 516 -2.88 9.80 -10.16
CA ALA A 516 -2.64 9.02 -11.38
C ALA A 516 -3.94 8.55 -12.05
N PRO A 517 -4.85 7.84 -11.35
CA PRO A 517 -6.13 7.46 -11.93
C PRO A 517 -7.03 8.67 -12.23
N LEU A 518 -6.95 9.75 -11.45
CA LEU A 518 -7.69 10.98 -11.75
C LEU A 518 -7.31 11.53 -13.13
N ILE A 519 -6.02 11.69 -13.40
CA ILE A 519 -5.53 12.24 -14.68
C ILE A 519 -5.88 11.31 -15.84
N ALA A 520 -5.71 9.99 -15.67
CA ALA A 520 -6.13 9.03 -16.68
C ALA A 520 -7.64 9.15 -16.95
N GLY A 521 -8.47 9.24 -15.91
CA GLY A 521 -9.91 9.38 -16.03
C GLY A 521 -10.34 10.67 -16.73
N ILE A 522 -9.71 11.80 -16.40
CA ILE A 522 -9.93 13.08 -17.09
C ILE A 522 -9.56 12.96 -18.57
N ALA A 523 -8.41 12.38 -18.90
CA ALA A 523 -7.96 12.22 -20.27
C ALA A 523 -8.91 11.31 -21.08
N TYR A 524 -9.41 10.22 -20.49
CA TYR A 524 -10.47 9.39 -21.12
C TYR A 524 -11.78 10.16 -21.32
N TYR A 525 -12.16 11.03 -20.37
CA TYR A 525 -13.34 11.89 -20.51
C TYR A 525 -13.21 12.84 -21.72
N LEU A 526 -12.04 13.46 -21.89
CA LEU A 526 -11.75 14.36 -23.02
C LEU A 526 -11.73 13.62 -24.37
N LEU A 527 -11.39 12.33 -24.39
CA LEU A 527 -11.53 11.46 -25.57
C LEU A 527 -12.99 11.02 -25.83
N LYS A 528 -13.93 11.39 -24.96
CA LYS A 528 -15.33 10.92 -24.97
C LYS A 528 -15.46 9.39 -24.75
N GLU A 529 -14.43 8.76 -24.20
CA GLU A 529 -14.41 7.36 -23.78
C GLU A 529 -14.92 7.24 -22.33
N TYR A 530 -16.21 7.53 -22.12
CA TYR A 530 -16.79 7.72 -20.78
C TYR A 530 -16.76 6.48 -19.90
N GLN A 531 -16.79 5.28 -20.47
CA GLN A 531 -16.64 4.03 -19.71
C GLN A 531 -15.22 3.91 -19.11
N GLY A 532 -14.20 4.26 -19.91
CA GLY A 532 -12.82 4.36 -19.44
C GLY A 532 -12.66 5.45 -18.37
N ALA A 533 -13.28 6.63 -18.61
CA ALA A 533 -13.31 7.72 -17.63
C ALA A 533 -13.94 7.29 -16.31
N GLN A 534 -15.14 6.68 -16.35
CA GLN A 534 -15.83 6.17 -15.16
C GLN A 534 -14.95 5.23 -14.36
N ARG A 535 -14.30 4.25 -15.01
CA ARG A 535 -13.43 3.27 -14.33
C ARG A 535 -12.34 3.95 -13.52
N TRP A 536 -11.56 4.82 -14.17
CA TRP A 536 -10.42 5.47 -13.54
C TRP A 536 -10.81 6.55 -12.53
N LEU A 537 -11.89 7.29 -12.77
CA LEU A 537 -12.39 8.30 -11.83
C LEU A 537 -12.96 7.65 -10.57
N ARG A 538 -13.64 6.51 -10.67
CA ARG A 538 -14.07 5.74 -9.49
C ARG A 538 -12.88 5.26 -8.66
N GLU A 539 -11.81 4.82 -9.29
CA GLU A 539 -10.59 4.47 -8.56
C GLU A 539 -10.00 5.70 -7.86
N ALA A 540 -9.98 6.85 -8.53
CA ALA A 540 -9.48 8.10 -7.95
C ALA A 540 -10.32 8.55 -6.75
N THR A 541 -11.65 8.57 -6.85
CA THR A 541 -12.55 8.97 -5.76
C THR A 541 -12.54 7.96 -4.62
N GLY A 542 -12.39 6.65 -4.91
CA GLY A 542 -12.22 5.63 -3.89
C GLY A 542 -10.94 5.80 -3.06
N ARG A 543 -9.84 6.27 -3.69
CA ARG A 543 -8.57 6.57 -2.99
C ARG A 543 -8.59 7.91 -2.25
N ALA A 544 -9.40 8.87 -2.71
CA ALA A 544 -9.52 10.21 -2.13
C ALA A 544 -10.99 10.69 -2.14
N PRO A 545 -11.81 10.24 -1.18
CA PRO A 545 -13.25 10.55 -1.13
C PRO A 545 -13.59 12.04 -0.92
N ASN A 546 -12.60 12.84 -0.53
CA ASN A 546 -12.77 14.29 -0.33
C ASN A 546 -12.11 15.13 -1.45
N HIS A 547 -11.86 14.54 -2.61
CA HIS A 547 -11.26 15.24 -3.73
C HIS A 547 -12.32 15.73 -4.73
N GLN A 548 -12.72 16.99 -4.62
CA GLN A 548 -13.84 17.61 -5.38
C GLN A 548 -13.76 17.40 -6.91
N TYR A 549 -12.57 17.50 -7.51
CA TYR A 549 -12.40 17.36 -8.96
C TYR A 549 -12.62 15.93 -9.44
N GLY A 550 -12.28 14.93 -8.62
CA GLY A 550 -12.57 13.53 -8.92
C GLY A 550 -14.08 13.28 -9.06
N HIS A 551 -14.84 13.76 -8.08
CA HIS A 551 -16.31 13.69 -8.11
C HIS A 551 -16.93 14.52 -9.24
N ALA A 552 -16.41 15.72 -9.52
CA ALA A 552 -16.91 16.57 -10.59
C ALA A 552 -16.77 15.90 -11.98
N PHE A 553 -15.60 15.36 -12.29
CA PHE A 553 -15.40 14.66 -13.56
C PHE A 553 -16.16 13.33 -13.62
N LEU A 554 -16.34 12.63 -12.50
CA LEU A 554 -17.13 11.42 -12.43
C LEU A 554 -18.63 11.71 -12.64
N ALA A 555 -19.14 12.78 -12.03
CA ALA A 555 -20.49 13.28 -12.27
C ALA A 555 -20.72 13.60 -13.74
N ALA A 556 -19.79 14.34 -14.37
CA ALA A 556 -19.86 14.66 -15.79
C ALA A 556 -19.80 13.39 -16.67
N ALA A 557 -18.96 12.41 -16.33
CA ALA A 557 -18.87 11.15 -17.07
C ALA A 557 -20.15 10.32 -16.96
N TYR A 558 -20.77 10.22 -15.78
CA TYR A 558 -22.07 9.56 -15.62
C TYR A 558 -23.19 10.28 -16.37
N ALA A 559 -23.19 11.62 -16.35
CA ALA A 559 -24.17 12.40 -17.10
C ALA A 559 -24.07 12.15 -18.62
N GLN A 560 -22.86 12.06 -19.17
CA GLN A 560 -22.65 11.74 -20.58
C GLN A 560 -23.01 10.29 -20.93
N LEU A 561 -22.96 9.37 -19.97
CA LEU A 561 -23.44 7.99 -20.10
C LEU A 561 -24.96 7.85 -19.95
N GLY A 562 -25.69 8.92 -19.67
CA GLY A 562 -27.13 8.89 -19.37
C GLY A 562 -27.49 8.31 -18.00
N ARG A 563 -26.52 8.13 -17.11
CA ARG A 563 -26.69 7.59 -15.75
C ARG A 563 -27.02 8.73 -14.77
N VAL A 564 -28.23 9.26 -14.89
CA VAL A 564 -28.65 10.52 -14.23
C VAL A 564 -28.57 10.45 -12.71
N GLU A 565 -29.00 9.35 -12.10
CA GLU A 565 -28.99 9.20 -10.63
C GLU A 565 -27.56 9.13 -10.08
N ASP A 566 -26.67 8.38 -10.74
CA ASP A 566 -25.25 8.33 -10.38
C ASP A 566 -24.58 9.70 -10.55
N ALA A 567 -24.91 10.42 -11.62
CA ALA A 567 -24.39 11.77 -11.86
C ALA A 567 -24.78 12.75 -10.74
N ARG A 568 -26.05 12.70 -10.30
CA ARG A 568 -26.55 13.52 -9.19
C ARG A 568 -25.92 13.14 -7.85
N SER A 569 -25.71 11.86 -7.62
CA SER A 569 -25.03 11.39 -6.41
C SER A 569 -23.60 11.96 -6.32
N GLU A 570 -22.85 11.91 -7.42
CA GLU A 570 -21.49 12.47 -7.44
C GLU A 570 -21.49 14.01 -7.37
N ALA A 571 -22.48 14.68 -7.97
CA ALA A 571 -22.67 16.12 -7.84
C ALA A 571 -22.95 16.53 -6.37
N ALA A 572 -23.72 15.73 -5.64
CA ALA A 572 -23.94 15.94 -4.21
C ALA A 572 -22.63 15.80 -3.42
N GLU A 573 -21.77 14.85 -3.76
CA GLU A 573 -20.44 14.70 -3.16
C GLU A 573 -19.53 15.91 -3.44
N VAL A 574 -19.57 16.49 -4.66
CA VAL A 574 -18.86 17.74 -4.96
C VAL A 574 -19.28 18.84 -4.00
N LEU A 575 -20.59 19.03 -3.81
CA LEU A 575 -21.14 20.07 -2.94
C LEU A 575 -20.95 19.77 -1.45
N ARG A 576 -20.88 18.50 -1.06
CA ARG A 576 -20.50 18.09 0.30
C ARG A 576 -19.07 18.49 0.62
N VAL A 577 -18.13 18.27 -0.32
CA VAL A 577 -16.70 18.59 -0.16
C VAL A 577 -16.46 20.09 -0.27
N ASN A 578 -17.11 20.74 -1.22
CA ASN A 578 -17.02 22.19 -1.44
C ASN A 578 -18.42 22.80 -1.66
N PRO A 579 -19.07 23.29 -0.61
CA PRO A 579 -20.39 23.92 -0.71
C PRO A 579 -20.44 25.17 -1.61
N GLN A 580 -19.29 25.77 -1.92
CA GLN A 580 -19.20 26.97 -2.78
C GLN A 580 -18.84 26.62 -4.23
N TYR A 581 -18.80 25.34 -4.59
CA TYR A 581 -18.49 24.92 -5.94
C TYR A 581 -19.59 25.38 -6.92
N THR A 582 -19.16 26.00 -8.01
CA THR A 582 -20.03 26.37 -9.15
C THR A 582 -19.33 26.06 -10.47
N ILE A 583 -20.11 25.94 -11.54
CA ILE A 583 -19.60 25.82 -12.90
C ILE A 583 -18.75 27.06 -13.26
N GLY A 584 -19.14 28.24 -12.75
CA GLY A 584 -18.36 29.47 -12.90
C GLY A 584 -16.97 29.38 -12.30
N THR A 585 -16.84 28.85 -11.06
CA THR A 585 -15.53 28.62 -10.42
C THR A 585 -14.71 27.57 -11.14
N GLN A 586 -15.36 26.50 -11.65
CA GLN A 586 -14.68 25.49 -12.48
C GLN A 586 -14.07 26.08 -13.75
N LYS A 587 -14.77 27.00 -14.43
CA LYS A 587 -14.24 27.70 -15.61
C LYS A 587 -12.99 28.50 -15.29
N GLN A 588 -12.96 29.19 -14.15
CA GLN A 588 -11.82 30.03 -13.73
C GLN A 588 -10.54 29.21 -13.49
N VAL A 589 -10.68 27.97 -12.99
CA VAL A 589 -9.53 27.10 -12.72
C VAL A 589 -9.22 26.14 -13.86
N SER A 590 -10.02 26.16 -14.92
CA SER A 590 -9.82 25.30 -16.10
C SER A 590 -8.51 25.64 -16.80
N ILE A 591 -7.76 24.61 -17.17
CA ILE A 591 -6.48 24.70 -17.87
C ILE A 591 -6.54 24.07 -19.26
N LEU A 592 -7.75 23.88 -19.79
CA LEU A 592 -7.94 23.24 -21.09
C LEU A 592 -7.71 24.27 -22.20
N LYS A 593 -6.74 24.00 -23.11
CA LYS A 593 -6.40 24.85 -24.25
C LYS A 593 -7.54 24.93 -25.27
N ARG A 594 -8.22 23.79 -25.52
CA ARG A 594 -9.30 23.71 -26.48
C ARG A 594 -10.63 24.09 -25.83
N LEU A 595 -11.29 25.10 -26.35
CA LEU A 595 -12.59 25.55 -25.85
C LEU A 595 -13.66 24.45 -25.91
N GLU A 596 -13.63 23.64 -26.98
CA GLU A 596 -14.54 22.49 -27.13
C GLU A 596 -14.44 21.49 -25.97
N ASP A 597 -13.25 21.26 -25.41
CA ASP A 597 -13.03 20.38 -24.25
C ASP A 597 -13.62 20.99 -22.97
N SER A 598 -13.45 22.31 -22.80
CA SER A 598 -14.03 23.05 -21.68
C SER A 598 -15.56 23.06 -21.76
N ASP A 599 -16.13 23.37 -22.94
CA ASP A 599 -17.56 23.38 -23.15
C ASP A 599 -18.18 22.00 -22.94
N HIS A 600 -17.48 20.96 -23.38
CA HIS A 600 -17.88 19.58 -23.17
C HIS A 600 -17.93 19.19 -21.68
N LEU A 601 -16.92 19.61 -20.89
CA LEU A 601 -16.93 19.40 -19.44
C LEU A 601 -18.10 20.15 -18.79
N ILE A 602 -18.29 21.42 -19.14
CA ILE A 602 -19.36 22.27 -18.61
C ILE A 602 -20.75 21.66 -18.91
N ASP A 603 -20.97 21.17 -20.12
CA ASP A 603 -22.20 20.47 -20.49
C ASP A 603 -22.44 19.24 -19.59
N GLY A 604 -21.39 18.44 -19.35
CA GLY A 604 -21.48 17.29 -18.45
C GLY A 604 -21.83 17.67 -17.00
N LEU A 605 -21.18 18.70 -16.45
CA LEU A 605 -21.44 19.20 -15.11
C LEU A 605 -22.87 19.77 -14.95
N ARG A 606 -23.35 20.49 -15.98
CA ARG A 606 -24.71 21.01 -16.02
C ARG A 606 -25.75 19.90 -16.06
N LYS A 607 -25.53 18.86 -16.89
CA LYS A 607 -26.38 17.66 -16.93
C LYS A 607 -26.39 16.90 -15.60
N ALA A 608 -25.30 16.92 -14.85
CA ALA A 608 -25.21 16.32 -13.53
C ALA A 608 -25.95 17.13 -12.43
N GLY A 609 -26.36 18.39 -12.72
CA GLY A 609 -27.13 19.23 -11.81
C GLY A 609 -26.29 20.10 -10.89
N LEU A 610 -25.01 20.34 -11.21
CA LEU A 610 -24.17 21.28 -10.45
C LEU A 610 -24.59 22.75 -10.71
N PRO A 611 -24.45 23.66 -9.73
CA PRO A 611 -24.86 25.08 -9.85
C PRO A 611 -23.99 25.84 -10.85
N GLU A 612 -24.57 26.88 -11.52
CA GLU A 612 -23.90 27.75 -12.51
C GLU A 612 -22.78 28.60 -11.93
#